data_604a2905c584750b63cccaa59d00984f
#
_entry.id   604a2905c584750b63cccaa59d00984f
#
_cell.length_a   1.000
_cell.length_b   1.000
_cell.length_c   1.000
_cell.angle_alpha   90.00
_cell.angle_beta   90.00
_cell.angle_gamma   90.00
#
_symmetry.space_group_name_H-M   'P 1'
#
loop_
_entity.id
_entity.type
_entity.pdbx_description
1 polymer ?
#
loop_
_entity_poly.entity_id
_entity_poly.type
_entity_poly.pdbx_seq_one_letter_code
_entity_poly.pdbx_strand_id
1 'polypeptide(L)'
;MTRTANLSIAFSDEQAMILDAAKDFCRDKSDNTAVRALLSSDTGFNPDIWKDMIALGWTGLALPEHFGGFQMGIGATVPLVESMGKYMLCTPFISATIVAQAILRGGSKTQQAEWLPAMAKGCIGSLALLDNEDWGAVTTSCTLTQTNDGLILNGKKLLVNDATVADFFLVLADFNGTPVLVRVEANQLAEGAVKIKTLVDETKRAANIDFSDVIITDDAILPNSTNTLIDVRLIGALLIAAEATGCAAAALNTVVDYLTTRKQFGRLIGSYQSLKHPTVDMLIQMDSARSFIYHAATLINDGALDKDTEIACRMAKAQAAEALSF
;
A
#
# COMPACT_ATOMS: atom_id res chain seq x y z
N MET A 1 9.52 -10.87 -29.87
CA MET A 1 10.21 -9.59 -29.63
C MET A 1 9.36 -8.80 -28.68
N THR A 2 9.57 -8.99 -27.40
CA THR A 2 8.96 -8.20 -26.33
C THR A 2 9.64 -6.84 -26.34
N ARG A 3 9.05 -5.86 -27.01
CA ARG A 3 9.38 -4.46 -26.78
C ARG A 3 8.88 -4.11 -25.39
N THR A 4 9.73 -4.25 -24.39
CA THR A 4 9.62 -3.47 -23.17
C THR A 4 9.66 -2.02 -23.60
N ALA A 5 8.53 -1.34 -23.48
CA ALA A 5 8.49 0.12 -23.58
C ALA A 5 9.25 0.70 -22.37
N ASN A 6 10.57 0.64 -22.41
CA ASN A 6 11.45 1.42 -21.57
C ASN A 6 11.48 2.84 -22.17
N LEU A 7 10.38 3.56 -22.04
CA LEU A 7 10.33 4.95 -22.35
C LEU A 7 10.82 5.72 -21.13
N SER A 8 12.09 6.10 -21.18
CA SER A 8 12.70 7.33 -20.62
C SER A 8 12.16 7.91 -19.29
N ILE A 9 11.68 7.10 -18.37
CA ILE A 9 11.69 7.49 -16.97
C ILE A 9 13.14 7.27 -16.57
N ALA A 10 13.87 8.34 -16.30
CA ALA A 10 15.26 8.26 -15.86
C ALA A 10 15.29 7.71 -14.43
N PHE A 11 15.21 6.37 -14.31
CA PHE A 11 15.61 5.73 -13.07
C PHE A 11 17.10 5.97 -12.84
N SER A 12 17.48 6.19 -11.58
CA SER A 12 18.88 5.95 -11.21
C SER A 12 19.21 4.47 -11.49
N ASP A 13 20.47 4.16 -11.71
CA ASP A 13 20.91 2.77 -11.91
C ASP A 13 20.44 1.88 -10.76
N GLU A 14 20.43 2.38 -9.53
CA GLU A 14 19.95 1.71 -8.33
C GLU A 14 18.44 1.42 -8.37
N GLN A 15 17.61 2.38 -8.80
CA GLN A 15 16.17 2.17 -8.98
C GLN A 15 15.88 1.14 -10.06
N ALA A 16 16.65 1.13 -11.15
CA ALA A 16 16.53 0.13 -12.20
C ALA A 16 16.88 -1.27 -11.68
N MET A 17 17.93 -1.41 -10.86
CA MET A 17 18.31 -2.67 -10.23
C MET A 17 17.22 -3.17 -9.28
N ILE A 18 16.61 -2.29 -8.48
CA ILE A 18 15.49 -2.65 -7.59
C ILE A 18 14.30 -3.15 -8.41
N LEU A 19 13.96 -2.45 -9.49
CA LEU A 19 12.84 -2.84 -10.36
C LEU A 19 13.06 -4.22 -10.98
N ASP A 20 14.26 -4.52 -11.46
CA ASP A 20 14.58 -5.81 -12.07
C ASP A 20 14.57 -6.92 -11.01
N ALA A 21 15.16 -6.69 -9.84
CA ALA A 21 15.10 -7.63 -8.71
C ALA A 21 13.66 -7.88 -8.26
N ALA A 22 12.83 -6.83 -8.19
CA ALA A 22 11.42 -6.94 -7.82
C ALA A 22 10.61 -7.76 -8.84
N LYS A 23 10.84 -7.55 -10.14
CA LYS A 23 10.18 -8.33 -11.20
C LYS A 23 10.49 -9.81 -11.11
N ASP A 24 11.77 -10.14 -10.96
CA ASP A 24 12.21 -11.54 -10.87
C ASP A 24 11.66 -12.20 -9.61
N PHE A 25 11.79 -11.53 -8.47
CA PHE A 25 11.27 -12.03 -7.20
C PHE A 25 9.75 -12.27 -7.25
N CYS A 26 8.97 -11.27 -7.68
CA CYS A 26 7.52 -11.39 -7.74
C CYS A 26 7.07 -12.48 -8.72
N ARG A 27 7.73 -12.59 -9.88
CA ARG A 27 7.45 -13.64 -10.85
C ARG A 27 7.70 -15.04 -10.25
N ASP A 28 8.81 -15.21 -9.56
CA ASP A 28 9.26 -16.53 -9.09
C ASP A 28 8.53 -16.95 -7.80
N LYS A 29 8.01 -16.01 -7.01
CA LYS A 29 7.36 -16.27 -5.71
C LYS A 29 5.83 -16.20 -5.75
N SER A 30 5.23 -15.64 -6.81
CA SER A 30 3.80 -15.39 -6.90
C SER A 30 3.21 -15.89 -8.23
N ASP A 31 3.27 -17.19 -8.44
CA ASP A 31 2.53 -17.81 -9.54
C ASP A 31 1.04 -18.00 -9.18
N ASN A 32 0.21 -18.31 -10.17
CA ASN A 32 -1.22 -18.51 -9.97
C ASN A 32 -1.56 -19.57 -8.91
N THR A 33 -0.71 -20.58 -8.74
CA THR A 33 -0.92 -21.65 -7.75
C THR A 33 -0.67 -21.12 -6.33
N ALA A 34 0.43 -20.37 -6.16
CA ALA A 34 0.77 -19.71 -4.89
C ALA A 34 -0.32 -18.70 -4.47
N VAL A 35 -0.78 -17.85 -5.41
CA VAL A 35 -1.86 -16.89 -5.14
C VAL A 35 -3.13 -17.61 -4.69
N ARG A 36 -3.57 -18.63 -5.43
CA ARG A 36 -4.78 -19.39 -5.09
C ARG A 36 -4.69 -20.08 -3.73
N ALA A 37 -3.53 -20.58 -3.35
CA ALA A 37 -3.33 -21.20 -2.05
C ALA A 37 -3.52 -20.20 -0.88
N LEU A 38 -3.25 -18.91 -1.12
CA LEU A 38 -3.41 -17.85 -0.13
C LEU A 38 -4.86 -17.38 0.02
N LEU A 39 -5.74 -17.59 -0.99
CA LEU A 39 -7.14 -17.15 -0.92
C LEU A 39 -7.89 -17.76 0.26
N SER A 40 -7.58 -19.00 0.62
CA SER A 40 -8.18 -19.73 1.74
C SER A 40 -7.42 -19.60 3.07
N SER A 41 -6.30 -18.84 3.10
CA SER A 41 -5.50 -18.66 4.31
C SER A 41 -6.04 -17.53 5.18
N ASP A 42 -5.92 -17.65 6.50
CA ASP A 42 -6.34 -16.61 7.43
C ASP A 42 -5.47 -15.36 7.35
N THR A 43 -4.19 -15.52 7.03
CA THR A 43 -3.21 -14.42 6.98
C THR A 43 -3.20 -13.68 5.66
N GLY A 44 -3.57 -14.32 4.54
CA GLY A 44 -3.59 -13.75 3.20
C GLY A 44 -2.21 -13.57 2.57
N PHE A 45 -1.10 -13.97 3.21
CA PHE A 45 0.25 -13.92 2.66
C PHE A 45 1.12 -15.07 3.17
N ASN A 46 2.25 -15.29 2.49
CA ASN A 46 3.24 -16.28 2.91
C ASN A 46 4.31 -15.62 3.80
N PRO A 47 4.45 -16.05 5.08
CA PRO A 47 5.44 -15.49 5.99
C PRO A 47 6.91 -15.67 5.54
N ASP A 48 7.22 -16.70 4.76
CA ASP A 48 8.58 -16.91 4.26
C ASP A 48 8.91 -15.92 3.13
N ILE A 49 7.95 -15.56 2.29
CA ILE A 49 8.10 -14.48 1.31
C ILE A 49 8.34 -13.15 2.04
N TRP A 50 7.63 -12.89 3.14
CA TRP A 50 7.85 -11.69 3.94
C TRP A 50 9.26 -11.63 4.52
N LYS A 51 9.78 -12.76 5.03
CA LYS A 51 11.18 -12.87 5.49
C LYS A 51 12.20 -12.61 4.38
N ASP A 52 11.93 -13.13 3.17
CA ASP A 52 12.80 -12.89 2.02
C ASP A 52 12.80 -11.39 1.65
N MET A 53 11.64 -10.70 1.69
CA MET A 53 11.55 -9.25 1.46
C MET A 53 12.31 -8.44 2.51
N ILE A 54 12.25 -8.85 3.78
CA ILE A 54 13.03 -8.24 4.86
C ILE A 54 14.54 -8.44 4.60
N ALA A 55 14.96 -9.65 4.22
CA ALA A 55 16.36 -9.95 3.92
C ALA A 55 16.90 -9.15 2.72
N LEU A 56 16.04 -8.82 1.75
CA LEU A 56 16.34 -7.90 0.64
C LEU A 56 16.33 -6.42 1.04
N GLY A 57 15.97 -6.10 2.29
CA GLY A 57 15.91 -4.74 2.81
C GLY A 57 14.71 -3.91 2.35
N TRP A 58 13.71 -4.52 1.73
CA TRP A 58 12.60 -3.78 1.14
C TRP A 58 11.73 -3.05 2.17
N THR A 59 11.58 -3.62 3.37
CA THR A 59 10.85 -2.98 4.48
C THR A 59 11.53 -1.70 5.01
N GLY A 60 12.85 -1.58 4.78
CA GLY A 60 13.64 -0.39 5.14
C GLY A 60 13.93 0.55 3.97
N LEU A 61 13.46 0.26 2.74
CA LEU A 61 13.86 0.96 1.52
C LEU A 61 13.68 2.49 1.61
N ALA A 62 12.55 2.93 2.13
CA ALA A 62 12.19 4.34 2.28
C ALA A 62 12.52 4.93 3.67
N LEU A 63 13.20 4.19 4.53
CA LEU A 63 13.58 4.67 5.86
C LEU A 63 15.00 5.19 5.89
N PRO A 64 15.31 6.20 6.73
CA PRO A 64 16.68 6.69 6.93
C PRO A 64 17.64 5.59 7.42
N GLU A 65 18.92 5.69 7.05
CA GLU A 65 19.95 4.71 7.41
C GLU A 65 20.12 4.53 8.92
N HIS A 66 20.02 5.61 9.68
CA HIS A 66 20.17 5.56 11.14
C HIS A 66 19.03 4.81 11.86
N PHE A 67 17.93 4.49 11.16
CA PHE A 67 16.86 3.61 11.63
C PHE A 67 16.97 2.20 11.03
N GLY A 68 18.06 1.90 10.32
CA GLY A 68 18.26 0.59 9.66
C GLY A 68 17.68 0.50 8.26
N GLY A 69 17.34 1.63 7.64
CA GLY A 69 16.87 1.72 6.27
C GLY A 69 17.96 2.01 5.24
N PHE A 70 17.54 2.30 4.00
CA PHE A 70 18.42 2.57 2.85
C PHE A 70 18.31 4.00 2.32
N GLN A 71 17.47 4.83 2.90
CA GLN A 71 17.28 6.25 2.57
C GLN A 71 17.01 6.54 1.08
N MET A 72 16.38 5.61 0.37
CA MET A 72 16.08 5.80 -1.05
C MET A 72 14.79 6.62 -1.28
N GLY A 73 14.09 7.00 -0.21
CA GLY A 73 12.82 7.72 -0.26
C GLY A 73 11.64 6.87 -0.71
N ILE A 74 10.44 7.38 -0.45
CA ILE A 74 9.20 6.63 -0.73
C ILE A 74 8.97 6.38 -2.23
N GLY A 75 9.46 7.24 -3.12
CA GLY A 75 9.37 7.06 -4.56
C GLY A 75 10.03 5.77 -5.06
N ALA A 76 11.08 5.29 -4.37
CA ALA A 76 11.75 4.04 -4.71
C ALA A 76 10.91 2.79 -4.45
N THR A 77 9.84 2.88 -3.67
CA THR A 77 8.91 1.76 -3.43
C THR A 77 7.91 1.57 -4.58
N VAL A 78 7.72 2.58 -5.45
CA VAL A 78 6.74 2.54 -6.54
C VAL A 78 7.01 1.41 -7.54
N PRO A 79 8.24 1.22 -8.07
CA PRO A 79 8.53 0.10 -8.97
C PRO A 79 8.37 -1.27 -8.32
N LEU A 80 8.64 -1.38 -7.02
CA LEU A 80 8.42 -2.60 -6.26
C LEU A 80 6.93 -2.93 -6.17
N VAL A 81 6.10 -1.95 -5.79
CA VAL A 81 4.65 -2.12 -5.66
C VAL A 81 3.99 -2.36 -7.03
N GLU A 82 4.46 -1.70 -8.11
CA GLU A 82 4.01 -2.02 -9.48
C GLU A 82 4.28 -3.49 -9.83
N SER A 83 5.46 -4.00 -9.48
CA SER A 83 5.80 -5.42 -9.69
C SER A 83 4.94 -6.35 -8.85
N MET A 84 4.66 -6.00 -7.59
CA MET A 84 3.74 -6.75 -6.73
C MET A 84 2.35 -6.82 -7.35
N GLY A 85 1.80 -5.71 -7.85
CA GLY A 85 0.52 -5.68 -8.55
C GLY A 85 0.52 -6.56 -9.80
N LYS A 86 1.57 -6.48 -10.61
CA LYS A 86 1.70 -7.26 -11.85
C LYS A 86 1.63 -8.77 -11.64
N TYR A 87 2.15 -9.26 -10.53
CA TYR A 87 2.20 -10.69 -10.18
C TYR A 87 1.24 -11.07 -9.05
N MET A 88 0.38 -10.16 -8.61
CA MET A 88 -0.56 -10.35 -7.49
C MET A 88 0.14 -10.86 -6.21
N LEU A 89 1.33 -10.32 -5.90
CA LEU A 89 2.07 -10.71 -4.72
C LEU A 89 1.40 -10.16 -3.47
N CYS A 90 0.77 -11.05 -2.71
CA CYS A 90 0.03 -10.71 -1.49
C CYS A 90 1.00 -10.61 -0.30
N THR A 91 1.21 -9.41 0.22
CA THR A 91 1.99 -9.15 1.44
C THR A 91 1.51 -7.87 2.13
N PRO A 92 1.77 -7.68 3.43
CA PRO A 92 1.39 -6.46 4.15
C PRO A 92 2.33 -5.27 3.85
N PHE A 93 3.08 -5.29 2.74
CA PHE A 93 4.11 -4.29 2.42
C PHE A 93 3.55 -2.87 2.33
N ILE A 94 2.41 -2.68 1.65
CA ILE A 94 1.79 -1.35 1.50
C ILE A 94 1.37 -0.80 2.87
N SER A 95 0.67 -1.61 3.68
CA SER A 95 0.24 -1.21 5.02
C SER A 95 1.41 -0.83 5.92
N ALA A 96 2.44 -1.69 5.99
CA ALA A 96 3.65 -1.44 6.76
C ALA A 96 4.39 -0.18 6.28
N THR A 97 4.52 0.02 4.96
CA THR A 97 5.18 1.20 4.38
C THR A 97 4.43 2.49 4.73
N ILE A 98 3.10 2.51 4.63
CA ILE A 98 2.28 3.69 4.98
C ILE A 98 2.45 4.05 6.47
N VAL A 99 2.42 3.04 7.35
CA VAL A 99 2.61 3.27 8.80
C VAL A 99 4.03 3.73 9.11
N ALA A 100 5.04 3.16 8.49
CA ALA A 100 6.42 3.61 8.65
C ALA A 100 6.58 5.08 8.23
N GLN A 101 5.95 5.49 7.14
CA GLN A 101 5.92 6.90 6.71
C GLN A 101 5.11 7.79 7.67
N ALA A 102 4.03 7.28 8.27
CA ALA A 102 3.29 8.02 9.31
C ALA A 102 4.19 8.32 10.52
N ILE A 103 4.94 7.33 10.99
CA ILE A 103 5.86 7.50 12.11
C ILE A 103 7.02 8.44 11.76
N LEU A 104 7.59 8.29 10.55
CA LEU A 104 8.71 9.13 10.09
C LEU A 104 8.31 10.62 10.01
N ARG A 105 7.08 10.92 9.56
CA ARG A 105 6.57 12.29 9.36
C ARG A 105 5.92 12.90 10.58
N GLY A 106 5.23 12.07 11.37
CA GLY A 106 4.39 12.52 12.48
C GLY A 106 4.91 12.24 13.87
N GLY A 107 5.82 11.28 14.00
CA GLY A 107 6.37 10.88 15.28
C GLY A 107 7.41 11.86 15.85
N SER A 108 7.50 11.94 17.17
CA SER A 108 8.61 12.57 17.85
C SER A 108 9.94 11.84 17.57
N LYS A 109 11.07 12.48 17.82
CA LYS A 109 12.39 11.84 17.66
C LYS A 109 12.53 10.56 18.49
N THR A 110 11.92 10.53 19.68
CA THR A 110 11.91 9.36 20.56
C THR A 110 11.09 8.22 19.92
N GLN A 111 9.87 8.52 19.46
CA GLN A 111 9.01 7.55 18.78
C GLN A 111 9.65 7.00 17.49
N GLN A 112 10.25 7.88 16.69
CA GLN A 112 10.99 7.46 15.49
C GLN A 112 12.14 6.51 15.83
N ALA A 113 12.97 6.86 16.84
CA ALA A 113 14.11 6.05 17.25
C ALA A 113 13.70 4.70 17.84
N GLU A 114 12.54 4.61 18.47
CA GLU A 114 12.02 3.39 19.08
C GLU A 114 11.30 2.49 18.04
N TRP A 115 10.45 3.07 17.17
CA TRP A 115 9.52 2.27 16.36
C TRP A 115 10.04 1.98 14.96
N LEU A 116 10.77 2.90 14.31
CA LEU A 116 11.23 2.71 12.93
C LEU A 116 12.23 1.57 12.76
N PRO A 117 13.16 1.28 13.70
CA PRO A 117 14.04 0.13 13.57
C PRO A 117 13.32 -1.22 13.56
N ALA A 118 12.17 -1.33 14.26
CA ALA A 118 11.34 -2.52 14.22
C ALA A 118 10.63 -2.65 12.86
N MET A 119 10.14 -1.53 12.31
CA MET A 119 9.54 -1.51 10.96
C MET A 119 10.54 -1.91 9.88
N ALA A 120 11.78 -1.41 9.94
CA ALA A 120 12.86 -1.83 9.02
C ALA A 120 13.13 -3.35 9.09
N LYS A 121 12.91 -3.98 10.23
CA LYS A 121 13.05 -5.43 10.46
C LYS A 121 11.77 -6.23 10.20
N GLY A 122 10.75 -5.61 9.61
CA GLY A 122 9.53 -6.30 9.17
C GLY A 122 8.37 -6.31 10.16
N CYS A 123 8.41 -5.51 11.23
CA CYS A 123 7.24 -5.26 12.07
C CYS A 123 6.10 -4.71 11.22
N ILE A 124 4.92 -5.25 11.36
CA ILE A 124 3.75 -4.94 10.53
C ILE A 124 2.85 -3.96 11.28
N GLY A 125 2.80 -2.72 10.81
CA GLY A 125 1.81 -1.75 11.27
C GLY A 125 0.66 -1.63 10.27
N SER A 126 -0.54 -1.35 10.75
CA SER A 126 -1.67 -1.02 9.90
C SER A 126 -2.36 0.27 10.33
N LEU A 127 -2.95 0.97 9.34
CA LEU A 127 -3.59 2.28 9.54
C LEU A 127 -5.10 2.10 9.66
N ALA A 128 -5.68 2.50 10.78
CA ALA A 128 -7.09 2.37 11.09
C ALA A 128 -7.79 3.74 11.04
N LEU A 129 -8.39 4.08 9.88
CA LEU A 129 -8.94 5.41 9.62
C LEU A 129 -10.46 5.47 9.57
N LEU A 130 -11.13 4.49 8.91
CA LEU A 130 -12.55 4.58 8.56
C LEU A 130 -13.45 4.20 9.74
N ASP A 131 -14.41 5.06 10.05
CA ASP A 131 -15.43 4.80 11.08
C ASP A 131 -16.75 4.31 10.47
N ASN A 132 -16.99 4.62 9.20
CA ASN A 132 -18.19 4.29 8.45
C ASN A 132 -17.86 4.05 6.97
N GLU A 133 -18.87 3.86 6.14
CA GLU A 133 -18.70 3.58 4.71
C GLU A 133 -18.43 4.83 3.86
N ASP A 134 -18.34 6.02 4.45
CA ASP A 134 -17.95 7.25 3.76
C ASP A 134 -16.41 7.35 3.66
N TRP A 135 -15.86 6.90 2.56
CA TRP A 135 -14.41 6.92 2.27
C TRP A 135 -13.81 8.32 2.18
N GLY A 136 -14.65 9.34 1.99
CA GLY A 136 -14.23 10.75 1.94
C GLY A 136 -14.21 11.43 3.31
N ALA A 137 -14.78 10.83 4.34
CA ALA A 137 -14.86 11.43 5.66
C ALA A 137 -13.47 11.72 6.24
N VAL A 138 -13.33 12.92 6.78
CA VAL A 138 -12.12 13.39 7.48
C VAL A 138 -12.33 13.46 8.98
N THR A 139 -13.57 13.34 9.43
CA THR A 139 -13.97 13.31 10.86
C THR A 139 -13.95 11.87 11.37
N THR A 140 -13.70 11.71 12.66
CA THR A 140 -13.74 10.40 13.30
C THR A 140 -14.69 10.41 14.50
N SER A 141 -15.40 9.29 14.68
CA SER A 141 -16.22 9.01 15.85
C SER A 141 -15.46 8.25 16.95
N CYS A 142 -14.26 7.77 16.61
CA CYS A 142 -13.37 7.17 17.58
C CYS A 142 -12.78 8.27 18.47
N THR A 143 -12.92 8.15 19.79
CA THR A 143 -12.55 9.20 20.74
C THR A 143 -11.44 8.76 21.67
N LEU A 144 -10.53 9.69 21.97
CA LEU A 144 -9.52 9.55 23.02
C LEU A 144 -9.89 10.46 24.18
N THR A 145 -10.14 9.90 25.34
CA THR A 145 -10.65 10.63 26.50
C THR A 145 -9.68 10.55 27.67
N GLN A 146 -9.36 11.70 28.28
CA GLN A 146 -8.56 11.75 29.49
C GLN A 146 -9.40 11.31 30.71
N THR A 147 -8.88 10.38 31.46
CA THR A 147 -9.46 9.90 32.74
C THR A 147 -8.47 10.07 33.88
N ASN A 148 -8.89 9.73 35.09
CA ASN A 148 -7.97 9.76 36.24
C ASN A 148 -6.84 8.70 36.13
N ASP A 149 -7.07 7.64 35.37
CA ASP A 149 -6.16 6.50 35.23
C ASP A 149 -5.35 6.54 33.93
N GLY A 150 -5.47 7.62 33.13
CA GLY A 150 -4.79 7.78 31.85
C GLY A 150 -5.74 8.08 30.71
N LEU A 151 -5.27 7.86 29.48
CA LEU A 151 -6.08 8.04 28.28
C LEU A 151 -6.80 6.72 27.91
N ILE A 152 -8.07 6.84 27.52
CA ILE A 152 -8.85 5.69 27.04
C ILE A 152 -9.33 5.96 25.62
N LEU A 153 -9.00 5.04 24.72
CA LEU A 153 -9.50 5.04 23.36
C LEU A 153 -10.80 4.25 23.27
N ASN A 154 -11.81 4.84 22.64
CA ASN A 154 -13.11 4.20 22.40
C ASN A 154 -13.56 4.43 20.97
N GLY A 155 -14.06 3.37 20.31
CA GLY A 155 -14.65 3.44 18.99
C GLY A 155 -14.36 2.20 18.14
N LYS A 156 -14.82 2.25 16.88
CA LYS A 156 -14.66 1.16 15.93
C LYS A 156 -14.07 1.68 14.64
N LYS A 157 -13.26 0.85 14.00
CA LYS A 157 -12.73 1.12 12.67
C LYS A 157 -13.13 0.03 11.70
N LEU A 158 -13.46 0.45 10.48
CA LEU A 158 -13.89 -0.44 9.40
C LEU A 158 -12.76 -0.67 8.41
N LEU A 159 -12.75 -1.85 7.80
CA LEU A 159 -11.90 -2.21 6.67
C LEU A 159 -10.42 -1.88 6.91
N VAL A 160 -9.91 -2.16 8.11
CA VAL A 160 -8.49 -2.02 8.44
C VAL A 160 -7.73 -3.11 7.70
N ASN A 161 -6.88 -2.69 6.75
CA ASN A 161 -6.10 -3.62 5.91
C ASN A 161 -5.07 -4.37 6.75
N ASP A 162 -4.82 -5.64 6.40
CA ASP A 162 -3.83 -6.52 7.04
C ASP A 162 -3.97 -6.64 8.57
N ALA A 163 -5.17 -6.34 9.09
CA ALA A 163 -5.43 -6.26 10.53
C ALA A 163 -5.17 -7.57 11.29
N THR A 164 -5.31 -8.71 10.62
CA THR A 164 -5.10 -10.04 11.24
C THR A 164 -3.65 -10.39 11.46
N VAL A 165 -2.73 -9.66 10.84
CA VAL A 165 -1.28 -9.91 10.89
C VAL A 165 -0.49 -8.71 11.39
N ALA A 166 -1.19 -7.60 11.69
CA ALA A 166 -0.55 -6.40 12.23
C ALA A 166 -0.08 -6.63 13.67
N ASP A 167 1.13 -6.18 13.97
CA ASP A 167 1.69 -6.13 15.31
C ASP A 167 1.09 -4.96 16.10
N PHE A 168 0.80 -3.85 15.40
CA PHE A 168 0.16 -2.67 15.98
C PHE A 168 -0.64 -1.88 14.94
N PHE A 169 -1.47 -0.97 15.42
CA PHE A 169 -2.30 -0.07 14.62
C PHE A 169 -1.97 1.40 14.92
N LEU A 170 -2.01 2.25 13.88
CA LEU A 170 -2.15 3.68 14.04
C LEU A 170 -3.62 4.04 13.84
N VAL A 171 -4.30 4.40 14.89
CA VAL A 171 -5.75 4.63 14.93
C VAL A 171 -6.02 6.12 14.89
N LEU A 172 -6.85 6.55 13.93
CA LEU A 172 -7.38 7.92 13.92
C LEU A 172 -8.44 8.08 15.00
N ALA A 173 -8.22 9.01 15.94
CA ALA A 173 -9.15 9.34 17.00
C ALA A 173 -9.32 10.86 17.13
N ASP A 174 -10.42 11.28 17.69
CA ASP A 174 -10.61 12.66 18.14
C ASP A 174 -10.12 12.80 19.57
N PHE A 175 -9.24 13.76 19.82
CA PHE A 175 -8.80 14.15 21.15
C PHE A 175 -9.10 15.63 21.36
N ASN A 176 -10.16 15.91 22.12
CA ASN A 176 -10.61 17.28 22.42
C ASN A 176 -10.86 18.14 21.15
N GLY A 177 -11.51 17.57 20.14
CA GLY A 177 -11.82 18.25 18.88
C GLY A 177 -10.66 18.29 17.88
N THR A 178 -9.54 17.59 18.17
CA THR A 178 -8.38 17.52 17.29
C THR A 178 -8.15 16.08 16.83
N PRO A 179 -8.02 15.83 15.52
CA PRO A 179 -7.71 14.48 15.01
C PRO A 179 -6.26 14.11 15.37
N VAL A 180 -6.09 12.97 16.02
CA VAL A 180 -4.80 12.40 16.40
C VAL A 180 -4.63 10.99 15.87
N LEU A 181 -3.38 10.60 15.60
CA LEU A 181 -3.01 9.21 15.32
C LEU A 181 -2.43 8.60 16.58
N VAL A 182 -3.01 7.50 17.01
CA VAL A 182 -2.67 6.84 18.27
C VAL A 182 -2.18 5.43 17.98
N ARG A 183 -1.01 5.07 18.51
CA ARG A 183 -0.49 3.70 18.42
C ARG A 183 -1.21 2.79 19.42
N VAL A 184 -1.70 1.66 18.93
CA VAL A 184 -2.34 0.59 19.71
C VAL A 184 -1.69 -0.72 19.36
N GLU A 185 -1.12 -1.43 20.33
CA GLU A 185 -0.56 -2.76 20.10
C GLU A 185 -1.70 -3.78 19.86
N ALA A 186 -1.47 -4.75 18.98
CA ALA A 186 -2.50 -5.76 18.68
C ALA A 186 -2.90 -6.58 19.93
N ASN A 187 -1.97 -6.78 20.85
CA ASN A 187 -2.22 -7.51 22.10
C ASN A 187 -3.00 -6.71 23.17
N GLN A 188 -3.25 -5.41 22.95
CA GLN A 188 -4.10 -4.58 23.81
C GLN A 188 -5.59 -4.76 23.46
N LEU A 189 -5.89 -5.33 22.31
CA LEU A 189 -7.27 -5.54 21.88
C LEU A 189 -7.93 -6.67 22.66
N ALA A 190 -9.21 -6.50 22.98
CA ALA A 190 -10.01 -7.55 23.61
C ALA A 190 -10.16 -8.75 22.66
N GLU A 191 -10.36 -9.93 23.24
CA GLU A 191 -10.67 -11.13 22.46
C GLU A 191 -11.91 -10.92 21.59
N GLY A 192 -11.80 -11.25 20.29
CA GLY A 192 -12.89 -11.06 19.32
C GLY A 192 -13.10 -9.60 18.85
N ALA A 193 -12.23 -8.66 19.23
CA ALA A 193 -12.28 -7.29 18.76
C ALA A 193 -12.03 -7.17 17.23
N VAL A 194 -11.22 -8.06 16.66
CA VAL A 194 -10.90 -8.10 15.23
C VAL A 194 -11.90 -9.00 14.50
N LYS A 195 -12.69 -8.43 13.59
CA LYS A 195 -13.70 -9.16 12.79
C LYS A 195 -13.35 -9.10 11.32
N ILE A 196 -12.86 -10.20 10.79
CA ILE A 196 -12.48 -10.33 9.38
C ILE A 196 -13.67 -10.01 8.47
N LYS A 197 -13.40 -9.29 7.37
CA LYS A 197 -14.38 -8.97 6.35
C LYS A 197 -14.04 -9.68 5.04
N THR A 198 -15.07 -10.22 4.39
CA THR A 198 -14.97 -10.71 3.03
C THR A 198 -14.87 -9.52 2.09
N LEU A 199 -13.82 -9.47 1.30
CA LEU A 199 -13.58 -8.45 0.29
C LEU A 199 -13.90 -9.00 -1.10
N VAL A 200 -14.20 -8.12 -2.06
CA VAL A 200 -14.34 -8.48 -3.48
C VAL A 200 -13.00 -9.00 -4.02
N ASP A 201 -11.91 -8.34 -3.64
CA ASP A 201 -10.56 -8.82 -3.91
C ASP A 201 -10.13 -9.79 -2.80
N GLU A 202 -10.25 -11.09 -3.07
CA GLU A 202 -9.88 -12.15 -2.13
C GLU A 202 -8.37 -12.29 -1.90
N THR A 203 -7.53 -11.55 -2.66
CA THR A 203 -6.09 -11.49 -2.42
C THR A 203 -5.72 -10.55 -1.28
N LYS A 204 -6.66 -9.73 -0.83
CA LYS A 204 -6.48 -8.77 0.29
C LYS A 204 -7.19 -9.24 1.55
N ARG A 205 -6.73 -8.75 2.68
CA ARG A 205 -7.36 -8.97 3.99
C ARG A 205 -7.69 -7.65 4.64
N ALA A 206 -8.90 -7.54 5.17
CA ALA A 206 -9.30 -6.44 6.02
C ALA A 206 -10.21 -6.91 7.13
N ALA A 207 -10.25 -6.17 8.22
CA ALA A 207 -11.13 -6.43 9.34
C ALA A 207 -11.77 -5.14 9.88
N ASN A 208 -12.90 -5.29 10.52
CA ASN A 208 -13.42 -4.26 11.40
C ASN A 208 -12.84 -4.52 12.80
N ILE A 209 -12.40 -3.45 13.46
CA ILE A 209 -11.77 -3.54 14.79
C ILE A 209 -12.55 -2.70 15.79
N ASP A 210 -12.79 -3.28 16.96
CA ASP A 210 -13.37 -2.60 18.12
C ASP A 210 -12.23 -2.19 19.07
N PHE A 211 -12.04 -0.89 19.26
CA PHE A 211 -11.04 -0.30 20.14
C PHE A 211 -11.65 0.20 21.47
N SER A 212 -12.76 -0.39 21.88
CA SER A 212 -13.41 0.01 23.14
C SER A 212 -12.53 -0.29 24.34
N ASP A 213 -12.42 0.69 25.24
CA ASP A 213 -11.72 0.64 26.52
C ASP A 213 -10.21 0.34 26.42
N VAL A 214 -9.56 0.69 25.29
CA VAL A 214 -8.11 0.52 25.15
C VAL A 214 -7.38 1.63 25.90
N ILE A 215 -6.53 1.24 26.85
CA ILE A 215 -5.71 2.17 27.64
C ILE A 215 -4.53 2.64 26.78
N ILE A 216 -4.36 3.95 26.70
CA ILE A 216 -3.34 4.60 25.89
C ILE A 216 -2.42 5.40 26.80
N THR A 217 -1.13 5.38 26.53
CA THR A 217 -0.13 6.25 27.16
C THR A 217 0.10 7.50 26.29
N ASP A 218 0.50 8.61 26.90
CA ASP A 218 0.70 9.88 26.20
C ASP A 218 1.75 9.78 25.09
N ASP A 219 2.74 8.93 25.25
CA ASP A 219 3.82 8.67 24.30
C ASP A 219 3.36 7.83 23.07
N ALA A 220 2.15 7.27 23.10
CA ALA A 220 1.57 6.57 21.96
C ALA A 220 0.90 7.52 20.95
N ILE A 221 0.72 8.80 21.26
CA ILE A 221 0.09 9.79 20.37
C ILE A 221 1.16 10.43 19.48
N LEU A 222 0.95 10.42 18.17
CA LEU A 222 1.83 11.12 17.23
C LEU A 222 1.61 12.64 17.33
N PRO A 223 2.66 13.43 17.61
CA PRO A 223 2.51 14.87 17.88
C PRO A 223 2.09 15.69 16.63
N ASN A 224 2.40 15.24 15.42
CA ASN A 224 2.06 15.93 14.16
C ASN A 224 0.99 15.18 13.36
N SER A 225 -0.04 14.68 14.00
CA SER A 225 -1.04 13.77 13.39
C SER A 225 -1.79 14.40 12.22
N THR A 226 -2.22 15.66 12.30
CA THR A 226 -3.06 16.31 11.28
C THR A 226 -2.38 16.37 9.91
N ASN A 227 -1.14 16.87 9.86
CA ASN A 227 -0.38 16.94 8.59
C ASN A 227 0.00 15.56 8.11
N THR A 228 0.42 14.68 9.00
CA THR A 228 0.76 13.30 8.70
C THR A 228 -0.40 12.55 8.07
N LEU A 229 -1.64 12.76 8.55
CA LEU A 229 -2.82 12.12 7.98
C LEU A 229 -3.04 12.49 6.51
N ILE A 230 -2.76 13.75 6.13
CA ILE A 230 -2.84 14.19 4.73
C ILE A 230 -1.76 13.48 3.91
N ASP A 231 -0.52 13.51 4.38
CA ASP A 231 0.62 12.93 3.67
C ASP A 231 0.47 11.41 3.45
N VAL A 232 0.07 10.66 4.49
CA VAL A 232 -0.08 9.19 4.37
C VAL A 232 -1.24 8.79 3.47
N ARG A 233 -2.30 9.60 3.36
CA ARG A 233 -3.38 9.39 2.38
C ARG A 233 -2.88 9.56 0.95
N LEU A 234 -2.00 10.53 0.69
CA LEU A 234 -1.39 10.74 -0.63
C LEU A 234 -0.39 9.63 -0.97
N ILE A 235 0.45 9.23 -0.01
CA ILE A 235 1.36 8.10 -0.16
C ILE A 235 0.58 6.81 -0.44
N GLY A 236 -0.47 6.54 0.33
CA GLY A 236 -1.33 5.38 0.10
C GLY A 236 -1.99 5.41 -1.28
N ALA A 237 -2.47 6.58 -1.72
CA ALA A 237 -3.03 6.74 -3.06
C ALA A 237 -2.00 6.43 -4.16
N LEU A 238 -0.75 6.86 -4.01
CA LEU A 238 0.33 6.56 -4.95
C LEU A 238 0.68 5.07 -4.97
N LEU A 239 0.84 4.44 -3.82
CA LEU A 239 1.19 3.01 -3.74
C LEU A 239 0.08 2.12 -4.32
N ILE A 240 -1.19 2.40 -4.02
CA ILE A 240 -2.31 1.67 -4.61
C ILE A 240 -2.43 1.94 -6.12
N ALA A 241 -2.11 3.16 -6.58
CA ALA A 241 -2.04 3.44 -8.02
C ALA A 241 -0.94 2.63 -8.71
N ALA A 242 0.22 2.47 -8.07
CA ALA A 242 1.31 1.65 -8.59
C ALA A 242 0.90 0.16 -8.67
N GLU A 243 0.27 -0.38 -7.64
CA GLU A 243 -0.27 -1.75 -7.64
C GLU A 243 -1.29 -1.94 -8.76
N ALA A 244 -2.27 -1.04 -8.90
CA ALA A 244 -3.29 -1.08 -9.94
C ALA A 244 -2.70 -1.00 -11.35
N THR A 245 -1.68 -0.16 -11.56
CA THR A 245 -0.95 -0.06 -12.84
C THR A 245 -0.25 -1.38 -13.17
N GLY A 246 0.36 -2.03 -12.19
CA GLY A 246 0.94 -3.38 -12.35
C GLY A 246 -0.10 -4.43 -12.76
N CYS A 247 -1.26 -4.43 -12.11
CA CYS A 247 -2.38 -5.29 -12.46
C CYS A 247 -2.88 -5.04 -13.89
N ALA A 248 -3.06 -3.78 -14.28
CA ALA A 248 -3.47 -3.41 -15.65
C ALA A 248 -2.46 -3.89 -16.70
N ALA A 249 -1.15 -3.77 -16.41
CA ALA A 249 -0.09 -4.28 -17.29
C ALA A 249 -0.14 -5.82 -17.44
N ALA A 250 -0.44 -6.56 -16.35
CA ALA A 250 -0.60 -8.01 -16.40
C ALA A 250 -1.85 -8.42 -17.20
N ALA A 251 -2.97 -7.73 -16.98
CA ALA A 251 -4.21 -7.95 -17.71
C ALA A 251 -4.01 -7.74 -19.22
N LEU A 252 -3.39 -6.63 -19.62
CA LEU A 252 -3.07 -6.32 -21.01
C LEU A 252 -2.19 -7.41 -21.64
N ASN A 253 -1.13 -7.85 -20.95
CA ASN A 253 -0.26 -8.92 -21.44
C ASN A 253 -1.07 -10.22 -21.68
N THR A 254 -1.93 -10.59 -20.73
CA THR A 254 -2.78 -11.78 -20.84
C THR A 254 -3.73 -11.67 -22.03
N VAL A 255 -4.34 -10.51 -22.26
CA VAL A 255 -5.20 -10.25 -23.42
C VAL A 255 -4.41 -10.40 -24.72
N VAL A 256 -3.23 -9.77 -24.82
CA VAL A 256 -2.38 -9.84 -26.02
C VAL A 256 -1.95 -11.28 -26.31
N ASP A 257 -1.51 -12.03 -25.30
CA ASP A 257 -1.13 -13.44 -25.45
C ASP A 257 -2.31 -14.28 -25.95
N TYR A 258 -3.49 -14.06 -25.38
CA TYR A 258 -4.70 -14.77 -25.84
C TYR A 258 -5.09 -14.40 -27.27
N LEU A 259 -5.05 -13.13 -27.65
CA LEU A 259 -5.36 -12.64 -28.99
C LEU A 259 -4.40 -13.19 -30.06
N THR A 260 -3.14 -13.46 -29.67
CA THR A 260 -2.09 -13.96 -30.57
C THR A 260 -2.01 -15.49 -30.63
N THR A 261 -2.74 -16.21 -29.78
CA THR A 261 -2.75 -17.68 -29.72
C THR A 261 -4.10 -18.29 -30.14
N ARG A 262 -5.22 -17.67 -29.75
CA ARG A 262 -6.56 -18.20 -30.01
C ARG A 262 -6.97 -18.05 -31.48
N LYS A 263 -7.49 -19.12 -32.06
CA LYS A 263 -8.06 -19.12 -33.42
C LYS A 263 -9.58 -19.27 -33.38
N GLN A 264 -10.27 -18.44 -34.13
CA GLN A 264 -11.70 -18.55 -34.43
C GLN A 264 -11.97 -18.10 -35.89
N PHE A 265 -12.97 -18.67 -36.54
CA PHE A 265 -13.31 -18.36 -37.92
C PHE A 265 -12.12 -18.48 -38.89
N GLY A 266 -11.27 -19.50 -38.66
CA GLY A 266 -10.14 -19.83 -39.54
C GLY A 266 -8.87 -18.99 -39.36
N ARG A 267 -8.84 -18.02 -38.41
CA ARG A 267 -7.69 -17.15 -38.19
C ARG A 267 -7.50 -16.77 -36.70
N LEU A 268 -6.35 -16.20 -36.36
CA LEU A 268 -6.09 -15.65 -35.02
C LEU A 268 -7.10 -14.54 -34.72
N ILE A 269 -7.68 -14.56 -33.50
CA ILE A 269 -8.69 -13.56 -33.12
C ILE A 269 -8.10 -12.15 -33.04
N GLY A 270 -6.81 -11.99 -32.72
CA GLY A 270 -6.09 -10.71 -32.77
C GLY A 270 -5.94 -10.11 -34.16
N SER A 271 -6.35 -10.83 -35.23
CA SER A 271 -6.41 -10.25 -36.59
C SER A 271 -7.64 -9.35 -36.81
N TYR A 272 -8.66 -9.43 -35.95
CA TYR A 272 -9.88 -8.62 -36.06
C TYR A 272 -9.69 -7.22 -35.49
N GLN A 273 -10.08 -6.19 -36.24
CA GLN A 273 -9.94 -4.80 -35.83
C GLN A 273 -10.78 -4.48 -34.57
N SER A 274 -11.96 -5.11 -34.45
CA SER A 274 -12.82 -4.97 -33.28
C SER A 274 -12.19 -5.40 -31.95
N LEU A 275 -11.10 -6.17 -31.99
CA LEU A 275 -10.31 -6.56 -30.82
C LEU A 275 -9.00 -5.78 -30.71
N LYS A 276 -8.40 -5.40 -31.86
CA LYS A 276 -7.16 -4.61 -31.85
C LYS A 276 -7.35 -3.22 -31.26
N HIS A 277 -8.43 -2.51 -31.65
CA HIS A 277 -8.65 -1.13 -31.21
C HIS A 277 -8.79 -1.04 -29.70
N PRO A 278 -9.67 -1.80 -29.01
CA PRO A 278 -9.71 -1.78 -27.55
C PRO A 278 -8.37 -2.17 -26.90
N THR A 279 -7.62 -3.10 -27.48
CA THR A 279 -6.30 -3.48 -26.93
C THR A 279 -5.29 -2.32 -27.02
N VAL A 280 -5.35 -1.51 -28.07
CA VAL A 280 -4.53 -0.27 -28.17
C VAL A 280 -4.98 0.76 -27.13
N ASP A 281 -6.29 0.92 -26.93
CA ASP A 281 -6.82 1.82 -25.91
C ASP A 281 -6.40 1.38 -24.51
N MET A 282 -6.44 0.07 -24.19
CA MET A 282 -5.89 -0.48 -22.93
C MET A 282 -4.41 -0.13 -22.75
N LEU A 283 -3.60 -0.25 -23.81
CA LEU A 283 -2.17 0.10 -23.76
C LEU A 283 -1.98 1.58 -23.45
N ILE A 284 -2.73 2.46 -24.11
CA ILE A 284 -2.66 3.92 -23.89
C ILE A 284 -3.03 4.27 -22.44
N GLN A 285 -4.09 3.68 -21.91
CA GLN A 285 -4.53 3.90 -20.54
C GLN A 285 -3.47 3.43 -19.53
N MET A 286 -2.93 2.22 -19.72
CA MET A 286 -1.89 1.67 -18.85
C MET A 286 -0.60 2.49 -18.89
N ASP A 287 -0.12 2.89 -20.09
CA ASP A 287 1.10 3.70 -20.22
C ASP A 287 0.89 5.11 -19.63
N SER A 288 -0.32 5.67 -19.76
CA SER A 288 -0.68 6.93 -19.11
C SER A 288 -0.63 6.79 -17.59
N ALA A 289 -1.24 5.74 -17.02
CA ALA A 289 -1.20 5.48 -15.58
C ALA A 289 0.24 5.32 -15.08
N ARG A 290 1.07 4.57 -15.81
CA ARG A 290 2.50 4.39 -15.50
C ARG A 290 3.24 5.73 -15.50
N SER A 291 2.99 6.59 -16.48
CA SER A 291 3.61 7.91 -16.53
C SER A 291 3.25 8.77 -15.31
N PHE A 292 2.01 8.72 -14.85
CA PHE A 292 1.58 9.46 -13.67
C PHE A 292 2.17 8.92 -12.36
N ILE A 293 2.23 7.60 -12.15
CA ILE A 293 2.82 7.04 -10.92
C ILE A 293 4.31 7.38 -10.81
N TYR A 294 5.06 7.32 -11.91
CA TYR A 294 6.47 7.65 -11.88
C TYR A 294 6.73 9.16 -11.78
N HIS A 295 5.89 9.98 -12.39
CA HIS A 295 5.95 11.43 -12.16
C HIS A 295 5.73 11.76 -10.69
N ALA A 296 4.69 11.20 -10.05
CA ALA A 296 4.45 11.38 -8.62
C ALA A 296 5.63 10.85 -7.77
N ALA A 297 6.21 9.72 -8.16
CA ALA A 297 7.38 9.15 -7.48
C ALA A 297 8.62 10.06 -7.50
N THR A 298 8.78 10.90 -8.54
CA THR A 298 9.89 11.87 -8.61
C THR A 298 9.64 13.13 -7.79
N LEU A 299 8.40 13.48 -7.51
CA LEU A 299 8.03 14.66 -6.73
C LEU A 299 7.97 14.38 -5.22
N ILE A 300 7.62 13.15 -4.84
CA ILE A 300 7.41 12.79 -3.46
C ILE A 300 8.75 12.72 -2.70
N ASN A 301 8.82 13.41 -1.57
CA ASN A 301 10.02 13.47 -0.74
C ASN A 301 9.69 13.11 0.72
N ASP A 302 10.71 13.09 1.58
CA ASP A 302 10.57 12.73 2.99
C ASP A 302 10.06 13.89 3.88
N GLY A 303 9.96 15.12 3.33
CA GLY A 303 9.36 16.27 3.99
C GLY A 303 7.84 16.35 3.82
N ALA A 304 7.24 17.44 4.26
CA ALA A 304 5.83 17.72 4.01
C ALA A 304 5.55 17.80 2.51
N LEU A 305 4.48 17.17 2.06
CA LEU A 305 4.13 17.11 0.65
C LEU A 305 3.52 18.44 0.20
N ASP A 306 4.04 18.98 -0.88
CA ASP A 306 3.56 20.21 -1.47
C ASP A 306 2.32 20.01 -2.37
N LYS A 307 1.81 21.11 -2.91
CA LYS A 307 0.62 21.10 -3.77
C LYS A 307 0.83 20.33 -5.07
N ASP A 308 2.01 20.38 -5.64
CA ASP A 308 2.32 19.69 -6.91
C ASP A 308 2.37 18.18 -6.68
N THR A 309 2.96 17.74 -5.58
CA THR A 309 2.95 16.33 -5.16
C THR A 309 1.53 15.84 -4.87
N GLU A 310 0.70 16.65 -4.19
CA GLU A 310 -0.71 16.31 -3.96
C GLU A 310 -1.44 16.07 -5.28
N ILE A 311 -1.32 17.01 -6.24
CA ILE A 311 -1.95 16.91 -7.56
C ILE A 311 -1.47 15.65 -8.27
N ALA A 312 -0.16 15.40 -8.31
CA ALA A 312 0.41 14.24 -8.99
C ALA A 312 -0.09 12.91 -8.41
N CYS A 313 -0.12 12.77 -7.07
CA CYS A 313 -0.63 11.56 -6.41
C CYS A 313 -2.12 11.33 -6.70
N ARG A 314 -2.94 12.38 -6.68
CA ARG A 314 -4.37 12.28 -6.99
C ARG A 314 -4.62 11.92 -8.45
N MET A 315 -3.87 12.51 -9.39
CA MET A 315 -3.94 12.18 -10.81
C MET A 315 -3.51 10.73 -11.05
N ALA A 316 -2.42 10.28 -10.45
CA ALA A 316 -1.95 8.90 -10.54
C ALA A 316 -3.03 7.92 -10.08
N LYS A 317 -3.68 8.20 -8.92
CA LYS A 317 -4.74 7.34 -8.39
C LYS A 317 -5.97 7.26 -9.30
N ALA A 318 -6.42 8.40 -9.83
CA ALA A 318 -7.57 8.45 -10.73
C ALA A 318 -7.29 7.69 -12.04
N GLN A 319 -6.15 7.98 -12.69
CA GLN A 319 -5.79 7.35 -13.96
C GLN A 319 -5.56 5.84 -13.82
N ALA A 320 -4.90 5.39 -12.74
CA ALA A 320 -4.66 3.97 -12.51
C ALA A 320 -5.97 3.19 -12.28
N ALA A 321 -6.94 3.79 -11.57
CA ALA A 321 -8.25 3.18 -11.36
C ALA A 321 -9.04 3.04 -12.68
N GLU A 322 -9.00 4.05 -13.54
CA GLU A 322 -9.63 4.00 -14.87
C GLU A 322 -8.95 2.96 -15.76
N ALA A 323 -7.61 2.94 -15.81
CA ALA A 323 -6.86 2.01 -16.62
C ALA A 323 -7.08 0.54 -16.23
N LEU A 324 -7.29 0.24 -14.94
CA LEU A 324 -7.56 -1.12 -14.47
C LEU A 324 -8.99 -1.56 -14.73
N SER A 325 -9.96 -0.63 -14.73
CA SER A 325 -11.38 -0.93 -14.96
C SER A 325 -11.78 -0.96 -16.43
N PHE A 326 -10.93 -0.45 -17.32
CA PHE A 326 -11.14 -0.46 -18.76
C PHE A 326 -10.89 -1.86 -19.35
#